data_443ad7376baf35c17af9a0e114a68441
#
_entry.id   443ad7376baf35c17af9a0e114a68441
#
_cell.length_a   1.000
_cell.length_b   1.000
_cell.length_c   1.000
_cell.angle_alpha   90.00
_cell.angle_beta   90.00
_cell.angle_gamma   90.00
#
_symmetry.space_group_name_H-M   'P 1'
#
loop_
_entity.id
_entity.type
_entity.pdbx_description
1 polymer ?
#
loop_
_entity_poly.entity_id
_entity_poly.type
_entity_poly.pdbx_seq_one_letter_code
_entity_poly.pdbx_strand_id
1 'polypeptide(L)'
;MRLLQGHWGRGERGEPEHLPRTGLRSWWEDPVAMGGGSVIMGLGVHVFDLIRFVTEQEITEVVAMTDGQTDTQPLEHIASMALRLEDGTIANVSCGRMLPDTLNNFTVYGTDGRFTGTATVWEARMGSLEVVSETVNQTQDFEYDYLANFVAELSDFHSAIKEDREPAATGPDGLRSTEVNSAVIESAKTGRAVKIDRRPF
;
A
#
# COMPACT_ATOMS: atom_id res chain seq x y z
N MET A 1 -14.33 3.06 13.47
CA MET A 1 -12.99 3.57 13.13
C MET A 1 -13.07 5.06 12.84
N ARG A 2 -11.96 5.82 12.96
CA ARG A 2 -11.96 7.29 12.74
C ARG A 2 -10.99 7.70 11.64
N LEU A 3 -9.79 7.16 11.65
CA LEU A 3 -8.74 7.52 10.71
C LEU A 3 -7.74 6.38 10.59
N LEU A 4 -7.23 6.15 9.38
CA LEU A 4 -6.06 5.31 9.12
C LEU A 4 -4.93 6.16 8.54
N GLN A 5 -3.71 5.75 8.81
CA GLN A 5 -2.50 6.31 8.21
C GLN A 5 -1.58 5.18 7.82
N GLY A 6 -1.20 5.11 6.55
CA GLY A 6 -0.26 4.15 6.02
C GLY A 6 0.88 4.84 5.28
N HIS A 7 2.09 4.40 5.53
CA HIS A 7 3.26 4.93 4.86
C HIS A 7 4.20 3.81 4.42
N TRP A 8 4.54 3.81 3.14
CA TRP A 8 5.57 2.94 2.61
C TRP A 8 6.56 3.71 1.74
N GLY A 9 7.73 3.88 2.25
CA GLY A 9 8.82 4.52 1.53
C GLY A 9 10.09 3.69 1.58
N ARG A 10 10.97 3.95 0.63
CA ARG A 10 12.31 3.39 0.59
C ARG A 10 13.28 4.38 -0.06
N GLY A 11 14.55 4.24 0.23
CA GLY A 11 15.63 5.03 -0.32
C GLY A 11 16.90 4.84 0.50
N GLU A 12 18.03 5.15 -0.08
CA GLU A 12 19.31 5.13 0.61
C GLU A 12 19.78 6.55 0.88
N ARG A 13 20.48 6.75 2.00
CA ARG A 13 21.08 8.06 2.32
C ARG A 13 22.14 8.40 1.30
N GLY A 14 22.08 9.60 0.74
CA GLY A 14 23.04 10.09 -0.24
C GLY A 14 22.73 9.71 -1.68
N GLU A 15 21.62 9.03 -1.96
CA GLU A 15 21.10 8.89 -3.32
C GLU A 15 20.36 10.18 -3.70
N PRO A 16 20.95 11.05 -4.56
CA PRO A 16 20.33 12.33 -4.90
C PRO A 16 19.20 12.21 -5.92
N GLU A 17 19.16 11.12 -6.65
CA GLU A 17 18.23 10.92 -7.77
C GLU A 17 17.85 9.45 -7.95
N HIS A 18 16.67 9.23 -8.51
CA HIS A 18 16.27 7.90 -8.94
C HIS A 18 17.14 7.45 -10.11
N LEU A 19 17.90 6.37 -9.92
CA LEU A 19 18.64 5.73 -10.99
C LEU A 19 17.71 4.83 -11.81
N PRO A 20 17.54 5.07 -13.13
CA PRO A 20 16.70 4.24 -13.99
C PRO A 20 17.12 2.77 -13.96
N ARG A 21 16.15 1.89 -13.92
CA ARG A 21 16.41 0.46 -13.98
C ARG A 21 16.80 0.04 -15.39
N THR A 22 17.77 -0.85 -15.49
CA THR A 22 18.31 -1.32 -16.75
C THR A 22 18.15 -2.83 -16.94
N GLY A 23 18.43 -3.33 -18.14
CA GLY A 23 18.36 -4.75 -18.47
C GLY A 23 16.94 -5.31 -18.37
N LEU A 24 16.79 -6.47 -17.75
CA LEU A 24 15.49 -7.16 -17.61
C LEU A 24 14.46 -6.39 -16.79
N ARG A 25 14.86 -5.35 -16.07
CA ARG A 25 13.98 -4.50 -15.27
C ARG A 25 13.68 -3.14 -15.92
N SER A 26 14.14 -2.88 -17.15
CA SER A 26 13.93 -1.59 -17.84
C SER A 26 12.46 -1.26 -18.07
N TRP A 27 11.57 -2.25 -18.12
CA TRP A 27 10.12 -2.04 -18.27
C TRP A 27 9.48 -1.25 -17.11
N TRP A 28 10.17 -1.19 -15.95
CA TRP A 28 9.71 -0.36 -14.82
C TRP A 28 9.82 1.15 -15.10
N GLU A 29 10.54 1.54 -16.14
CA GLU A 29 10.68 2.93 -16.57
C GLU A 29 9.72 3.26 -17.74
N ASP A 30 8.98 2.28 -18.23
CA ASP A 30 7.98 2.45 -19.29
C ASP A 30 6.60 2.74 -18.68
N PRO A 31 6.04 3.97 -18.86
CA PRO A 31 4.74 4.33 -18.32
C PRO A 31 3.60 3.41 -18.75
N VAL A 32 3.67 2.86 -19.97
CA VAL A 32 2.63 1.96 -20.49
C VAL A 32 2.73 0.59 -19.80
N ALA A 33 3.94 0.04 -19.71
CA ALA A 33 4.16 -1.23 -19.03
C ALA A 33 3.84 -1.16 -17.54
N MET A 34 4.06 -0.01 -16.91
CA MET A 34 3.75 0.26 -15.49
C MET A 34 2.29 0.68 -15.25
N GLY A 35 1.42 0.68 -16.26
CA GLY A 35 0.02 1.09 -16.09
C GLY A 35 -0.17 2.57 -15.72
N GLY A 36 0.84 3.41 -15.96
CA GLY A 36 0.81 4.84 -15.71
C GLY A 36 1.22 5.30 -14.32
N GLY A 37 1.67 4.41 -13.44
CA GLY A 37 2.17 4.74 -12.11
C GLY A 37 3.38 3.92 -11.72
N SER A 38 4.30 4.48 -10.94
CA SER A 38 5.50 3.81 -10.46
C SER A 38 5.39 3.39 -9.00
N VAL A 39 5.44 4.35 -8.06
CA VAL A 39 5.31 4.01 -6.63
C VAL A 39 3.88 3.67 -6.24
N ILE A 40 2.89 4.21 -6.92
CA ILE A 40 1.48 3.82 -6.74
C ILE A 40 1.33 2.32 -7.04
N MET A 41 1.78 1.88 -8.21
CA MET A 41 1.67 0.49 -8.64
C MET A 41 2.58 -0.47 -7.87
N GLY A 42 3.77 -0.01 -7.46
CA GLY A 42 4.78 -0.86 -6.84
C GLY A 42 4.81 -0.85 -5.32
N LEU A 43 4.31 0.20 -4.67
CA LEU A 43 4.29 0.35 -3.22
C LEU A 43 2.87 0.62 -2.69
N GLY A 44 2.14 1.55 -3.31
CA GLY A 44 0.78 1.91 -2.88
C GLY A 44 -0.16 0.72 -2.84
N VAL A 45 -0.07 -0.17 -3.81
CA VAL A 45 -0.90 -1.38 -3.92
C VAL A 45 -0.91 -2.20 -2.62
N HIS A 46 0.22 -2.34 -1.96
CA HIS A 46 0.33 -3.11 -0.72
C HIS A 46 -0.35 -2.41 0.46
N VAL A 47 -0.30 -1.06 0.50
CA VAL A 47 -0.98 -0.30 1.55
C VAL A 47 -2.49 -0.31 1.34
N PHE A 48 -2.97 -0.26 0.10
CA PHE A 48 -4.40 -0.35 -0.21
C PHE A 48 -4.95 -1.73 0.17
N ASP A 49 -4.22 -2.78 -0.15
CA ASP A 49 -4.59 -4.13 0.22
C ASP A 49 -4.58 -4.34 1.74
N LEU A 50 -3.56 -3.82 2.45
CA LEU A 50 -3.49 -3.84 3.90
C LEU A 50 -4.68 -3.10 4.55
N ILE A 51 -5.09 -1.94 4.01
CA ILE A 51 -6.27 -1.22 4.47
C ILE A 51 -7.50 -2.11 4.35
N ARG A 52 -7.73 -2.72 3.18
CA ARG A 52 -8.86 -3.62 2.93
C ARG A 52 -8.83 -4.82 3.88
N PHE A 53 -7.68 -5.45 4.04
CA PHE A 53 -7.48 -6.59 4.92
C PHE A 53 -7.80 -6.28 6.39
N VAL A 54 -7.27 -5.16 6.91
CA VAL A 54 -7.45 -4.78 8.33
C VAL A 54 -8.86 -4.28 8.63
N THR A 55 -9.52 -3.63 7.66
CA THR A 55 -10.81 -2.99 7.88
C THR A 55 -12.00 -3.82 7.43
N GLU A 56 -11.75 -4.84 6.58
CA GLU A 56 -12.80 -5.60 5.87
C GLU A 56 -13.74 -4.68 5.08
N GLN A 57 -13.21 -3.56 4.58
CA GLN A 57 -13.96 -2.55 3.84
C GLN A 57 -13.26 -2.20 2.54
N GLU A 58 -14.06 -1.81 1.55
CA GLU A 58 -13.55 -1.34 0.29
C GLU A 58 -13.31 0.18 0.28
N ILE A 59 -12.32 0.61 -0.51
CA ILE A 59 -12.05 2.01 -0.80
C ILE A 59 -13.02 2.47 -1.90
N THR A 60 -13.71 3.58 -1.69
CA THR A 60 -14.79 4.05 -2.57
C THR A 60 -14.47 5.34 -3.32
N GLU A 61 -13.54 6.14 -2.81
CA GLU A 61 -13.15 7.43 -3.39
C GLU A 61 -11.70 7.76 -3.03
N VAL A 62 -11.00 8.43 -3.93
CA VAL A 62 -9.62 8.85 -3.73
C VAL A 62 -9.38 10.30 -4.17
N VAL A 63 -8.45 10.97 -3.49
CA VAL A 63 -7.81 12.22 -3.94
C VAL A 63 -6.30 12.04 -3.81
N ALA A 64 -5.55 12.34 -4.86
CA ALA A 64 -4.11 12.10 -4.88
C ALA A 64 -3.32 13.29 -5.43
N MET A 65 -2.11 13.45 -4.92
CA MET A 65 -1.06 14.32 -5.44
C MET A 65 0.23 13.51 -5.60
N THR A 66 0.95 13.77 -6.67
CA THR A 66 2.24 13.12 -6.98
C THR A 66 3.23 14.15 -7.50
N ASP A 67 4.50 13.76 -7.53
CA ASP A 67 5.55 14.51 -8.22
C ASP A 67 5.69 14.12 -9.72
N GLY A 68 4.81 13.25 -10.21
CA GLY A 68 4.81 12.72 -11.58
C GLY A 68 3.51 12.99 -12.33
N GLN A 69 3.17 12.10 -13.28
CA GLN A 69 2.03 12.15 -14.19
C GLN A 69 2.00 13.42 -15.05
N THR A 70 3.18 13.93 -15.40
CA THR A 70 3.40 15.07 -16.31
C THR A 70 4.04 14.60 -17.62
N ASP A 71 4.06 15.47 -18.63
CA ASP A 71 4.71 15.16 -19.92
C ASP A 71 6.23 14.93 -19.78
N THR A 72 6.86 15.58 -18.80
CA THR A 72 8.30 15.48 -18.55
C THR A 72 8.68 14.40 -17.54
N GLN A 73 7.75 14.05 -16.64
CA GLN A 73 7.90 13.00 -15.65
C GLN A 73 6.62 12.17 -15.59
N PRO A 74 6.44 11.21 -16.52
CA PRO A 74 5.21 10.45 -16.64
C PRO A 74 4.99 9.46 -15.48
N LEU A 75 6.06 9.03 -14.80
CA LEU A 75 6.00 8.15 -13.63
C LEU A 75 6.42 8.93 -12.37
N GLU A 76 5.70 8.73 -11.29
CA GLU A 76 5.96 9.39 -10.01
C GLU A 76 6.99 8.63 -9.16
N HIS A 77 7.71 9.38 -8.32
CA HIS A 77 8.59 8.85 -7.28
C HIS A 77 7.97 9.01 -5.89
N ILE A 78 7.04 9.96 -5.73
CA ILE A 78 6.34 10.22 -4.48
C ILE A 78 4.84 10.39 -4.79
N ALA A 79 4.01 9.74 -3.98
CA ALA A 79 2.56 9.91 -4.00
C ALA A 79 2.02 10.10 -2.59
N SER A 80 1.05 11.00 -2.45
CA SER A 80 0.28 11.22 -1.22
C SER A 80 -1.19 11.28 -1.55
N MET A 81 -2.01 10.57 -0.80
CA MET A 81 -3.42 10.43 -1.11
C MET A 81 -4.32 10.32 0.11
N ALA A 82 -5.53 10.83 -0.02
CA ALA A 82 -6.63 10.60 0.90
C ALA A 82 -7.63 9.66 0.25
N LEU A 83 -8.06 8.65 1.00
CA LEU A 83 -8.97 7.60 0.58
C LEU A 83 -10.20 7.64 1.47
N ARG A 84 -11.36 7.27 0.93
CA ARG A 84 -12.60 7.10 1.69
C ARG A 84 -13.05 5.64 1.62
N LEU A 85 -13.35 5.07 2.76
CA LEU A 85 -13.90 3.72 2.89
C LEU A 85 -15.44 3.74 2.85
N GLU A 86 -16.06 2.58 2.76
CA GLU A 86 -17.52 2.41 2.66
C GLU A 86 -18.29 3.03 3.83
N ASP A 87 -17.77 2.93 5.04
CA ASP A 87 -18.39 3.51 6.25
C ASP A 87 -18.10 5.02 6.42
N GLY A 88 -17.39 5.63 5.46
CA GLY A 88 -16.98 7.02 5.49
C GLY A 88 -15.65 7.28 6.23
N THR A 89 -15.00 6.28 6.76
CA THR A 89 -13.66 6.41 7.36
C THR A 89 -12.67 6.95 6.33
N ILE A 90 -11.80 7.85 6.76
CA ILE A 90 -10.73 8.41 5.93
C ILE A 90 -9.42 7.68 6.22
N ALA A 91 -8.70 7.36 5.15
CA ALA A 91 -7.33 6.88 5.23
C ALA A 91 -6.39 7.84 4.51
N ASN A 92 -5.25 8.16 5.13
CA ASN A 92 -4.18 8.89 4.49
C ASN A 92 -3.05 7.92 4.16
N VAL A 93 -2.63 7.88 2.91
CA VAL A 93 -1.56 7.01 2.44
C VAL A 93 -0.49 7.85 1.76
N SER A 94 0.76 7.54 2.05
CA SER A 94 1.88 8.04 1.28
C SER A 94 2.83 6.92 0.91
N CYS A 95 3.37 6.98 -0.30
CA CYS A 95 4.40 6.06 -0.75
C CYS A 95 5.44 6.80 -1.56
N GLY A 96 6.67 6.31 -1.53
CA GLY A 96 7.74 6.97 -2.26
C GLY A 96 9.04 6.20 -2.33
N ARG A 97 9.81 6.54 -3.35
CA ARG A 97 11.23 6.18 -3.49
C ARG A 97 12.08 7.39 -3.08
N MET A 98 13.35 7.18 -2.85
CA MET A 98 14.29 8.22 -2.42
C MET A 98 13.91 8.87 -1.08
N LEU A 99 13.20 8.13 -0.24
CA LEU A 99 12.81 8.53 1.10
C LEU A 99 13.59 7.66 2.11
N PRO A 100 14.83 8.03 2.45
CA PRO A 100 15.62 7.26 3.40
C PRO A 100 15.00 7.32 4.80
N ASP A 101 15.29 6.29 5.61
CA ASP A 101 14.90 6.21 7.03
C ASP A 101 13.39 6.30 7.30
N THR A 102 12.57 5.92 6.34
CA THR A 102 11.11 5.89 6.52
C THR A 102 10.71 4.83 7.56
N LEU A 103 9.73 5.17 8.39
CA LEU A 103 9.27 4.28 9.46
C LEU A 103 8.44 3.10 8.94
N ASN A 104 7.90 3.20 7.73
CA ASN A 104 7.05 2.17 7.11
C ASN A 104 5.97 1.68 8.08
N ASN A 105 5.21 2.64 8.59
CA ASN A 105 4.24 2.44 9.64
C ASN A 105 2.80 2.41 9.11
N PHE A 106 1.95 1.74 9.88
CA PHE A 106 0.52 1.71 9.67
C PHE A 106 -0.19 1.96 11.00
N THR A 107 -1.04 2.99 11.05
CA THR A 107 -1.74 3.38 12.27
C THR A 107 -3.24 3.43 12.05
N VAL A 108 -3.99 2.85 12.97
CA VAL A 108 -5.45 2.90 13.02
C VAL A 108 -5.88 3.64 14.28
N TYR A 109 -6.68 4.68 14.11
CA TYR A 109 -7.31 5.43 15.20
C TYR A 109 -8.78 5.03 15.32
N GLY A 110 -9.14 4.48 16.46
CA GLY A 110 -10.52 4.13 16.83
C GLY A 110 -11.13 5.14 17.79
N THR A 111 -12.35 4.83 18.27
CA THR A 111 -13.02 5.57 19.35
C THR A 111 -12.37 5.30 20.70
N ASP A 112 -11.85 4.10 20.91
CA ASP A 112 -11.41 3.60 22.22
C ASP A 112 -9.89 3.52 22.33
N GLY A 113 -9.16 3.86 21.24
CA GLY A 113 -7.72 3.85 21.26
C GLY A 113 -7.10 3.87 19.87
N ARG A 114 -5.82 3.63 19.82
CA ARG A 114 -5.04 3.49 18.57
C ARG A 114 -4.20 2.22 18.58
N PHE A 115 -3.91 1.81 17.41
CA PHE A 115 -3.00 0.72 17.09
C PHE A 115 -1.97 1.24 16.09
N THR A 116 -0.69 0.98 16.32
CA THR A 116 0.39 1.39 15.41
C THR A 116 1.34 0.24 15.18
N GLY A 117 1.47 -0.17 13.93
CA GLY A 117 2.56 -1.03 13.47
C GLY A 117 3.70 -0.19 12.92
N THR A 118 4.90 -0.37 13.42
CA THR A 118 6.13 0.26 12.92
C THR A 118 6.98 -0.77 12.20
N ALA A 119 7.50 -0.42 11.03
CA ALA A 119 8.19 -1.33 10.11
C ALA A 119 7.33 -2.54 9.69
N THR A 120 6.01 -2.36 9.63
CA THR A 120 5.06 -3.44 9.29
C THR A 120 4.64 -3.47 7.82
N VAL A 121 5.00 -2.45 7.05
CA VAL A 121 4.68 -2.30 5.62
C VAL A 121 5.94 -2.43 4.75
N TRP A 122 6.93 -3.17 5.22
CA TRP A 122 8.23 -3.34 4.58
C TRP A 122 8.79 -4.73 4.82
N GLU A 123 9.77 -5.13 4.02
CA GLU A 123 10.54 -6.36 4.18
C GLU A 123 11.57 -6.27 5.35
N ALA A 124 11.24 -5.53 6.41
CA ALA A 124 12.08 -5.43 7.58
C ALA A 124 12.03 -6.72 8.41
N ARG A 125 13.18 -7.12 8.96
CA ARG A 125 13.24 -8.30 9.84
C ARG A 125 12.68 -8.07 11.22
N MET A 126 12.57 -6.83 11.61
CA MET A 126 12.12 -6.41 12.94
C MET A 126 11.05 -5.34 12.81
N GLY A 127 10.09 -5.39 13.68
CA GLY A 127 9.04 -4.38 13.76
C GLY A 127 8.42 -4.37 15.15
N SER A 128 7.51 -3.44 15.38
CA SER A 128 6.77 -3.35 16.63
C SER A 128 5.31 -3.06 16.41
N LEU A 129 4.50 -3.51 17.36
CA LEU A 129 3.08 -3.30 17.44
C LEU A 129 2.77 -2.59 18.75
N GLU A 130 2.24 -1.37 18.66
CA GLU A 130 1.80 -0.60 19.82
C GLU A 130 0.27 -0.52 19.86
N VAL A 131 -0.32 -0.82 21.01
CA VAL A 131 -1.74 -0.66 21.28
C VAL A 131 -1.91 0.27 22.47
N VAL A 132 -2.64 1.36 22.28
CA VAL A 132 -2.93 2.34 23.32
C VAL A 132 -4.41 2.59 23.40
N SER A 133 -4.99 2.37 24.59
CA SER A 133 -6.37 2.69 24.92
C SER A 133 -6.47 3.16 26.37
N GLU A 134 -7.67 3.41 26.88
CA GLU A 134 -7.87 3.74 28.28
C GLU A 134 -7.38 2.63 29.24
N THR A 135 -7.49 1.37 28.81
CA THR A 135 -7.18 0.18 29.64
C THR A 135 -5.94 -0.59 29.19
N VAL A 136 -5.42 -0.32 28.02
CA VAL A 136 -4.27 -1.02 27.43
C VAL A 136 -3.22 0.00 27.00
N ASN A 137 -1.99 -0.23 27.40
CA ASN A 137 -0.82 0.49 26.90
C ASN A 137 0.32 -0.52 26.83
N GLN A 138 0.49 -1.12 25.66
CA GLN A 138 1.53 -2.13 25.46
C GLN A 138 2.18 -2.00 24.11
N THR A 139 3.44 -2.36 24.05
CA THR A 139 4.21 -2.53 22.81
C THR A 139 4.76 -3.95 22.76
N GLN A 140 4.64 -4.58 21.62
CA GLN A 140 5.21 -5.88 21.33
C GLN A 140 6.16 -5.74 20.16
N ASP A 141 7.44 -6.05 20.38
CA ASP A 141 8.41 -6.18 19.32
C ASP A 141 8.33 -7.59 18.72
N PHE A 142 8.61 -7.69 17.43
CA PHE A 142 8.69 -8.97 16.74
C PHE A 142 9.87 -8.97 15.77
N GLU A 143 10.40 -10.15 15.60
CA GLU A 143 11.39 -10.48 14.58
C GLU A 143 10.83 -11.60 13.71
N TYR A 144 11.00 -11.51 12.40
CA TYR A 144 10.57 -12.53 11.47
C TYR A 144 11.58 -12.75 10.33
N ASP A 145 11.60 -13.96 9.82
CA ASP A 145 12.30 -14.24 8.56
C ASP A 145 11.44 -13.71 7.42
N TYR A 146 11.98 -12.74 6.67
CA TYR A 146 11.27 -12.15 5.55
C TYR A 146 10.87 -13.17 4.46
N LEU A 147 11.64 -14.28 4.33
CA LEU A 147 11.26 -15.39 3.44
C LEU A 147 10.06 -16.18 3.93
N ALA A 148 9.75 -16.13 5.21
CA ALA A 148 8.61 -16.86 5.79
C ALA A 148 7.27 -16.40 5.18
N ASN A 149 7.14 -15.12 4.79
CA ASN A 149 5.95 -14.61 4.13
C ASN A 149 5.71 -15.27 2.77
N PHE A 150 6.77 -15.40 1.95
CA PHE A 150 6.68 -16.08 0.65
C PHE A 150 6.43 -17.57 0.79
N VAL A 151 7.02 -18.19 1.80
CA VAL A 151 6.76 -19.61 2.12
C VAL A 151 5.30 -19.80 2.53
N ALA A 152 4.75 -18.90 3.37
CA ALA A 152 3.36 -18.96 3.81
C ALA A 152 2.39 -18.77 2.62
N GLU A 153 2.63 -17.80 1.74
CA GLU A 153 1.86 -17.56 0.53
C GLU A 153 1.82 -18.79 -0.39
N LEU A 154 2.98 -19.35 -0.70
CA LEU A 154 3.08 -20.54 -1.55
C LEU A 154 2.44 -21.77 -0.89
N SER A 155 2.55 -21.89 0.43
CA SER A 155 1.96 -23.00 1.20
C SER A 155 0.44 -22.91 1.22
N ASP A 156 -0.12 -21.70 1.38
CA ASP A 156 -1.56 -21.49 1.33
C ASP A 156 -2.10 -21.81 -0.06
N PHE A 157 -1.46 -21.30 -1.11
CA PHE A 157 -1.86 -21.58 -2.50
C PHE A 157 -1.81 -23.08 -2.82
N HIS A 158 -0.75 -23.78 -2.37
CA HIS A 158 -0.64 -25.22 -2.52
C HIS A 158 -1.76 -25.98 -1.80
N SER A 159 -2.07 -25.56 -0.57
CA SER A 159 -3.16 -26.16 0.23
C SER A 159 -4.51 -25.88 -0.41
N ALA A 160 -4.74 -24.68 -0.93
CA ALA A 160 -5.97 -24.31 -1.64
C ALA A 160 -6.23 -25.24 -2.82
N ILE A 161 -5.19 -25.56 -3.62
CA ILE A 161 -5.31 -26.50 -4.75
C ILE A 161 -5.65 -27.91 -4.24
N LYS A 162 -4.99 -28.40 -3.18
CA LYS A 162 -5.22 -29.75 -2.65
C LYS A 162 -6.58 -29.93 -2.02
N GLU A 163 -7.08 -28.90 -1.38
CA GLU A 163 -8.31 -28.91 -0.58
C GLU A 163 -9.52 -28.42 -1.37
N ASP A 164 -9.30 -28.03 -2.65
CA ASP A 164 -10.33 -27.46 -3.54
C ASP A 164 -11.07 -26.28 -2.89
N ARG A 165 -10.28 -25.35 -2.30
CA ARG A 165 -10.77 -24.12 -1.67
C ARG A 165 -10.14 -22.88 -2.29
N GLU A 166 -10.73 -21.72 -2.02
CA GLU A 166 -10.12 -20.45 -2.37
C GLU A 166 -8.83 -20.22 -1.53
N PRO A 167 -7.78 -19.64 -2.12
CA PRO A 167 -6.62 -19.16 -1.39
C PRO A 167 -6.97 -17.93 -0.53
N ALA A 168 -6.11 -17.60 0.43
CA ALA A 168 -6.30 -16.43 1.29
C ALA A 168 -6.29 -15.09 0.52
N ALA A 169 -5.49 -15.00 -0.55
CA ALA A 169 -5.52 -13.88 -1.49
C ALA A 169 -6.11 -14.34 -2.82
N THR A 170 -7.19 -13.72 -3.26
CA THR A 170 -7.97 -14.11 -4.42
C THR A 170 -7.82 -13.18 -5.61
N GLY A 171 -8.30 -13.60 -6.78
CA GLY A 171 -8.40 -12.73 -7.97
C GLY A 171 -9.22 -11.45 -7.72
N PRO A 172 -10.39 -11.55 -7.05
CA PRO A 172 -11.12 -10.38 -6.54
C PRO A 172 -10.27 -9.39 -5.76
N ASP A 173 -9.44 -9.83 -4.82
CA ASP A 173 -8.59 -8.92 -4.02
C ASP A 173 -7.60 -8.15 -4.90
N GLY A 174 -6.97 -8.85 -5.83
CA GLY A 174 -6.08 -8.21 -6.82
C GLY A 174 -6.81 -7.20 -7.72
N LEU A 175 -8.04 -7.51 -8.15
CA LEU A 175 -8.84 -6.58 -8.94
C LEU A 175 -9.18 -5.32 -8.13
N ARG A 176 -9.63 -5.44 -6.89
CA ARG A 176 -9.95 -4.28 -6.03
C ARG A 176 -8.73 -3.38 -5.81
N SER A 177 -7.57 -3.95 -5.52
CA SER A 177 -6.33 -3.17 -5.39
C SER A 177 -5.95 -2.46 -6.68
N THR A 178 -6.17 -3.08 -7.84
CA THR A 178 -5.88 -2.49 -9.16
C THR A 178 -6.87 -1.37 -9.50
N GLU A 179 -8.14 -1.48 -9.14
CA GLU A 179 -9.14 -0.41 -9.30
C GLU A 179 -8.75 0.84 -8.49
N VAL A 180 -8.27 0.66 -7.26
CA VAL A 180 -7.75 1.77 -6.43
C VAL A 180 -6.55 2.42 -7.10
N ASN A 181 -5.56 1.63 -7.55
CA ASN A 181 -4.39 2.15 -8.26
C ASN A 181 -4.79 3.02 -9.46
N SER A 182 -5.73 2.54 -10.28
CA SER A 182 -6.21 3.26 -11.46
C SER A 182 -6.87 4.60 -11.10
N ALA A 183 -7.70 4.59 -10.06
CA ALA A 183 -8.37 5.79 -9.57
C ALA A 183 -7.38 6.81 -8.97
N VAL A 184 -6.35 6.35 -8.26
CA VAL A 184 -5.27 7.21 -7.73
C VAL A 184 -4.51 7.89 -8.86
N ILE A 185 -4.12 7.15 -9.90
CA ILE A 185 -3.43 7.70 -11.09
C ILE A 185 -4.33 8.72 -11.80
N GLU A 186 -5.61 8.44 -11.99
CA GLU A 186 -6.56 9.37 -12.58
C GLU A 186 -6.71 10.63 -11.73
N SER A 187 -6.84 10.49 -10.42
CA SER A 187 -6.93 11.62 -9.49
C SER A 187 -5.68 12.50 -9.56
N ALA A 188 -4.49 11.93 -9.57
CA ALA A 188 -3.23 12.66 -9.69
C ALA A 188 -3.14 13.45 -11.01
N LYS A 189 -3.56 12.84 -12.12
CA LYS A 189 -3.58 13.49 -13.45
C LYS A 189 -4.59 14.63 -13.57
N THR A 190 -5.75 14.46 -12.94
CA THR A 190 -6.88 15.41 -13.11
C THR A 190 -6.96 16.45 -11.99
N GLY A 191 -6.28 16.23 -10.86
CA GLY A 191 -6.39 17.06 -9.67
C GLY A 191 -7.77 17.01 -9.00
N ARG A 192 -8.54 15.94 -9.23
CA ARG A 192 -9.92 15.80 -8.75
C ARG A 192 -10.10 14.53 -7.92
N ALA A 193 -11.13 14.55 -7.07
CA ALA A 193 -11.60 13.32 -6.44
C ALA A 193 -12.16 12.37 -7.51
N VAL A 194 -11.81 11.09 -7.38
CA VAL A 194 -12.25 10.01 -8.26
C VAL A 194 -12.99 8.98 -7.42
N LYS A 195 -14.24 8.69 -7.79
CA LYS A 195 -15.00 7.57 -7.24
C LYS A 195 -14.59 6.30 -7.94
N ILE A 196 -14.48 5.23 -7.17
CA ILE A 196 -14.08 3.92 -7.69
C ILE A 196 -15.33 3.17 -8.14
N ASP A 197 -15.44 3.00 -9.46
CA ASP A 197 -16.46 2.12 -10.06
C ASP A 197 -15.99 0.68 -9.92
N ARG A 198 -16.74 -0.09 -9.13
CA ARG A 198 -16.44 -1.52 -8.94
C ARG A 198 -16.95 -2.32 -10.11
N ARG A 199 -16.04 -3.08 -10.70
CA ARG A 199 -16.43 -4.05 -11.72
C ARG A 199 -17.05 -5.29 -11.07
N PRO A 200 -18.15 -5.81 -11.62
CA PRO A 200 -18.68 -7.10 -11.19
C PRO A 200 -17.67 -8.21 -11.52
N PHE A 201 -17.67 -9.25 -10.70
CA PHE A 201 -16.90 -10.48 -10.96
C PHE A 201 -17.69 -11.41 -11.87
#